data_6b325a3865ba8f83bf6be8b6532209ec
#
_entry.id   6b325a3865ba8f83bf6be8b6532209ec
#
_cell.length_a   1.000
_cell.length_b   1.000
_cell.length_c   1.000
_cell.angle_alpha   90.00
_cell.angle_beta   90.00
_cell.angle_gamma   90.00
#
_symmetry.space_group_name_H-M   'P 1'
#
loop_
_entity.id
_entity.type
_entity.pdbx_description
1 polymer ?
#
loop_
_entity_poly.entity_id
_entity_poly.type
_entity_poly.pdbx_seq_one_letter_code
_entity_poly.pdbx_strand_id
1 'polypeptide(L)'
;MPVGGGSNLIVSDRPRTVAVSTSAFDLVEANGRKIYAGAGARLSKIMRTAEKNGLSGVEFWAGIPATFGGAVKMNAGAFSSETMDKVLYIDVLTGGKVKRLWKSGINYGYRHTETDGIILGGAIALEPSSPDAVRQKTREYLEKRRQTQPAGKSAGSVFKKVGGVGAGKYLDLAGLKGKRFGGAVVSEKHAGFFLNDGGATFEDFRRLADYAADKVWQKFGVKLEKEVVYFE
;
A
#
# COMPACT_ATOMS: atom_id res chain seq x y z
N MET A 1 13.15 -0.08 -12.14
CA MET A 1 12.07 -0.63 -11.30
C MET A 1 10.75 0.00 -11.71
N PRO A 2 9.65 -0.76 -11.94
CA PRO A 2 8.33 -0.18 -12.18
C PRO A 2 7.80 0.51 -10.91
N VAL A 3 7.21 1.70 -11.09
CA VAL A 3 6.70 2.53 -9.99
C VAL A 3 5.28 2.98 -10.31
N GLY A 4 4.36 2.76 -9.38
CA GLY A 4 3.01 3.30 -9.42
C GLY A 4 2.93 4.68 -8.77
N GLY A 5 2.14 4.83 -7.70
CA GLY A 5 1.99 6.10 -6.97
C GLY A 5 3.14 6.47 -6.03
N GLY A 6 4.15 5.62 -5.86
CA GLY A 6 5.28 5.86 -4.96
C GLY A 6 4.95 5.84 -3.46
N SER A 7 3.71 5.55 -3.10
CA SER A 7 3.19 5.71 -1.73
C SER A 7 3.75 4.72 -0.68
N ASN A 8 4.56 3.76 -1.11
CA ASN A 8 5.27 2.82 -0.24
C ASN A 8 6.78 2.88 -0.45
N LEU A 9 7.27 3.98 -1.06
CA LEU A 9 8.68 4.15 -1.37
C LEU A 9 9.32 5.22 -0.48
N ILE A 10 10.54 4.94 -0.04
CA ILE A 10 11.48 5.93 0.47
C ILE A 10 12.60 6.01 -0.56
N VAL A 11 12.69 7.15 -1.24
CA VAL A 11 13.57 7.34 -2.40
C VAL A 11 14.88 7.95 -1.94
N SER A 12 16.00 7.39 -2.40
CA SER A 12 17.34 7.94 -2.18
C SER A 12 17.45 9.36 -2.75
N ASP A 13 18.21 10.22 -2.10
CA ASP A 13 18.49 11.57 -2.59
C ASP A 13 19.31 11.54 -3.91
N ARG A 14 19.95 10.41 -4.21
CA ARG A 14 20.70 10.13 -5.45
C ARG A 14 20.46 8.71 -5.92
N PRO A 15 19.26 8.41 -6.48
CA PRO A 15 18.94 7.05 -6.89
C PRO A 15 19.80 6.63 -8.09
N ARG A 16 20.29 5.39 -8.05
CA ARG A 16 21.04 4.77 -9.15
C ARG A 16 20.13 3.91 -10.04
N THR A 17 18.95 3.58 -9.54
CA THR A 17 17.97 2.75 -10.24
C THR A 17 17.05 3.61 -11.09
N VAL A 18 16.82 3.23 -12.35
CA VAL A 18 15.83 3.89 -13.21
C VAL A 18 14.42 3.53 -12.78
N ALA A 19 13.60 4.54 -12.52
CA ALA A 19 12.16 4.39 -12.27
C ALA A 19 11.39 4.43 -13.59
N VAL A 20 10.53 3.44 -13.80
CA VAL A 20 9.60 3.39 -14.94
C VAL A 20 8.19 3.61 -14.40
N SER A 21 7.61 4.77 -14.70
CA SER A 21 6.25 5.09 -14.26
C SER A 21 5.21 4.28 -15.03
N THR A 22 4.26 3.71 -14.29
CA THR A 22 3.09 3.02 -14.86
C THR A 22 1.88 3.94 -15.04
N SER A 23 2.01 5.25 -14.81
CA SER A 23 0.90 6.21 -14.79
C SER A 23 0.09 6.30 -16.09
N ALA A 24 0.71 5.98 -17.23
CA ALA A 24 0.03 5.94 -18.54
C ALA A 24 -1.00 4.79 -18.64
N PHE A 25 -0.88 3.74 -17.83
CA PHE A 25 -1.83 2.63 -17.80
C PHE A 25 -2.96 2.94 -16.79
N ASP A 26 -3.77 3.95 -17.06
CA ASP A 26 -4.77 4.47 -16.10
C ASP A 26 -6.24 4.12 -16.46
N LEU A 27 -6.45 3.25 -17.44
CA LEU A 27 -7.77 2.78 -17.88
C LEU A 27 -8.52 2.12 -16.69
N VAL A 28 -9.82 2.40 -16.59
CA VAL A 28 -10.73 1.72 -15.65
C VAL A 28 -12.05 1.50 -16.38
N GLU A 29 -12.46 0.25 -16.54
CA GLU A 29 -13.68 -0.15 -17.24
C GLU A 29 -14.47 -1.16 -16.39
N ALA A 30 -15.77 -0.92 -16.24
CA ALA A 30 -16.69 -1.84 -15.59
C ALA A 30 -17.47 -2.66 -16.64
N ASN A 31 -17.56 -3.98 -16.42
CA ASN A 31 -18.37 -4.88 -17.21
C ASN A 31 -19.06 -5.90 -16.29
N GLY A 32 -20.37 -5.74 -16.08
CA GLY A 32 -21.14 -6.52 -15.13
C GLY A 32 -20.54 -6.39 -13.71
N ARG A 33 -20.16 -7.51 -13.11
CA ARG A 33 -19.56 -7.57 -11.76
C ARG A 33 -18.05 -7.46 -11.74
N LYS A 34 -17.44 -7.13 -12.88
CA LYS A 34 -15.97 -7.05 -13.01
C LYS A 34 -15.55 -5.62 -13.33
N ILE A 35 -14.39 -5.23 -12.80
CA ILE A 35 -13.71 -4.00 -13.20
C ILE A 35 -12.31 -4.39 -13.70
N TYR A 36 -12.00 -3.99 -14.93
CA TYR A 36 -10.62 -3.96 -15.41
C TYR A 36 -9.96 -2.64 -14.99
N ALA A 37 -8.72 -2.72 -14.53
CA ALA A 37 -7.91 -1.55 -14.17
C ALA A 37 -6.48 -1.69 -14.69
N GLY A 38 -5.98 -0.66 -15.35
CA GLY A 38 -4.56 -0.54 -15.69
C GLY A 38 -3.71 -0.32 -14.43
N ALA A 39 -2.45 -0.72 -14.48
CA ALA A 39 -1.55 -0.69 -13.32
C ALA A 39 -1.35 0.71 -12.71
N GLY A 40 -1.43 1.77 -13.54
CA GLY A 40 -1.34 3.17 -13.13
C GLY A 40 -2.67 3.76 -12.62
N ALA A 41 -3.79 3.05 -12.78
CA ALA A 41 -5.09 3.53 -12.31
C ALA A 41 -5.09 3.71 -10.79
N ARG A 42 -5.42 4.91 -10.32
CA ARG A 42 -5.53 5.20 -8.88
C ARG A 42 -6.66 4.40 -8.26
N LEU A 43 -6.46 3.84 -7.08
CA LEU A 43 -7.49 3.10 -6.34
C LEU A 43 -8.76 3.94 -6.15
N SER A 44 -8.62 5.24 -5.94
CA SER A 44 -9.77 6.18 -5.83
C SER A 44 -10.59 6.28 -7.12
N LYS A 45 -9.98 6.11 -8.32
CA LYS A 45 -10.70 6.06 -9.61
C LYS A 45 -11.49 4.76 -9.72
N ILE A 46 -10.88 3.63 -9.33
CA ILE A 46 -11.53 2.31 -9.33
C ILE A 46 -12.71 2.28 -8.36
N MET A 47 -12.53 2.80 -7.14
CA MET A 47 -13.60 2.89 -6.13
C MET A 47 -14.78 3.72 -6.63
N ARG A 48 -14.55 4.89 -7.26
CA ARG A 48 -15.61 5.70 -7.86
C ARG A 48 -16.34 4.97 -8.98
N THR A 49 -15.62 4.20 -9.79
CA THR A 49 -16.22 3.36 -10.84
C THR A 49 -17.07 2.27 -10.22
N ALA A 50 -16.60 1.60 -9.17
CA ALA A 50 -17.36 0.59 -8.44
C ALA A 50 -18.65 1.18 -7.84
N GLU A 51 -18.54 2.32 -7.13
CA GLU A 51 -19.71 3.04 -6.57
C GLU A 51 -20.75 3.37 -7.63
N LYS A 52 -20.35 3.98 -8.76
CA LYS A 52 -21.26 4.36 -9.86
C LYS A 52 -22.01 3.17 -10.45
N ASN A 53 -21.39 1.97 -10.44
CA ASN A 53 -21.98 0.75 -10.97
C ASN A 53 -22.66 -0.12 -9.90
N GLY A 54 -22.81 0.37 -8.67
CA GLY A 54 -23.44 -0.38 -7.58
C GLY A 54 -22.66 -1.65 -7.22
N LEU A 55 -21.32 -1.58 -7.19
CA LEU A 55 -20.42 -2.70 -6.93
C LEU A 55 -19.67 -2.49 -5.62
N SER A 56 -19.74 -3.44 -4.71
CA SER A 56 -19.09 -3.45 -3.39
C SER A 56 -17.91 -4.43 -3.36
N GLY A 57 -16.95 -4.15 -2.49
CA GLY A 57 -15.82 -5.05 -2.20
C GLY A 57 -14.45 -4.40 -2.26
N VAL A 58 -14.35 -3.12 -2.66
CA VAL A 58 -13.09 -2.36 -2.72
C VAL A 58 -13.06 -1.15 -1.77
N GLU A 59 -14.05 -0.97 -0.92
CA GLU A 59 -14.16 0.16 0.01
C GLU A 59 -13.00 0.20 1.01
N PHE A 60 -12.38 -0.95 1.30
CA PHE A 60 -11.19 -1.03 2.16
C PHE A 60 -9.96 -0.28 1.59
N TRP A 61 -9.95 0.04 0.29
CA TRP A 61 -8.93 0.91 -0.32
C TRP A 61 -9.11 2.39 0.05
N ALA A 62 -10.21 2.76 0.68
CA ALA A 62 -10.47 4.14 1.08
C ALA A 62 -9.29 4.72 1.86
N GLY A 63 -8.72 5.83 1.35
CA GLY A 63 -7.56 6.49 1.93
C GLY A 63 -6.21 5.83 1.68
N ILE A 64 -6.11 4.76 0.86
CA ILE A 64 -4.82 4.22 0.40
C ILE A 64 -4.41 4.99 -0.87
N PRO A 65 -3.31 5.76 -0.84
CA PRO A 65 -2.88 6.60 -1.97
C PRO A 65 -2.07 5.79 -3.00
N ALA A 66 -2.58 4.65 -3.43
CA ALA A 66 -1.88 3.74 -4.34
C ALA A 66 -2.52 3.70 -5.73
N THR A 67 -1.77 3.11 -6.69
CA THR A 67 -2.28 2.65 -7.97
C THR A 67 -2.58 1.16 -7.92
N PHE A 68 -3.37 0.66 -8.88
CA PHE A 68 -3.77 -0.75 -8.96
C PHE A 68 -2.56 -1.70 -8.97
N GLY A 69 -1.59 -1.46 -9.86
CA GLY A 69 -0.39 -2.30 -9.94
C GLY A 69 0.42 -2.31 -8.65
N GLY A 70 0.55 -1.15 -7.98
CA GLY A 70 1.20 -1.06 -6.67
C GLY A 70 0.42 -1.80 -5.57
N ALA A 71 -0.91 -1.69 -5.58
CA ALA A 71 -1.77 -2.40 -4.64
C ALA A 71 -1.71 -3.92 -4.84
N VAL A 72 -1.69 -4.39 -6.09
CA VAL A 72 -1.50 -5.82 -6.40
C VAL A 72 -0.12 -6.28 -5.94
N LYS A 73 0.96 -5.58 -6.30
CA LYS A 73 2.34 -5.97 -5.95
C LYS A 73 2.56 -6.12 -4.45
N MET A 74 1.99 -5.20 -3.67
CA MET A 74 2.08 -5.20 -2.21
C MET A 74 0.96 -6.00 -1.55
N ASN A 75 0.05 -6.61 -2.30
CA ASN A 75 -1.21 -7.16 -1.76
C ASN A 75 -1.78 -6.20 -0.70
N ALA A 76 -1.96 -4.94 -1.10
CA ALA A 76 -2.36 -3.87 -0.20
C ALA A 76 -3.71 -4.20 0.46
N GLY A 77 -3.79 -4.04 1.77
CA GLY A 77 -5.00 -4.40 2.50
C GLY A 77 -5.22 -3.54 3.74
N ALA A 78 -6.47 -3.47 4.13
CA ALA A 78 -6.94 -2.83 5.35
C ALA A 78 -8.32 -3.41 5.74
N PHE A 79 -8.73 -3.22 6.99
CA PHE A 79 -10.06 -3.62 7.47
C PHE A 79 -10.37 -5.10 7.16
N SER A 80 -9.37 -5.97 7.39
CA SER A 80 -9.45 -7.43 7.18
C SER A 80 -9.73 -7.87 5.73
N SER A 81 -9.43 -7.01 4.75
CA SER A 81 -9.52 -7.32 3.32
C SER A 81 -8.20 -6.98 2.63
N GLU A 82 -7.86 -7.73 1.60
CA GLU A 82 -6.64 -7.56 0.81
C GLU A 82 -6.97 -7.48 -0.70
N THR A 83 -6.08 -6.84 -1.46
CA THR A 83 -6.27 -6.64 -2.91
C THR A 83 -6.43 -7.96 -3.64
N MET A 84 -5.61 -8.96 -3.31
CA MET A 84 -5.66 -10.28 -3.96
C MET A 84 -6.95 -11.05 -3.67
N ASP A 85 -7.74 -10.70 -2.64
CA ASP A 85 -9.06 -11.29 -2.42
C ASP A 85 -10.01 -11.01 -3.60
N LYS A 86 -9.83 -9.85 -4.25
CA LYS A 86 -10.71 -9.37 -5.34
C LYS A 86 -10.14 -9.62 -6.73
N VAL A 87 -8.84 -9.84 -6.87
CA VAL A 87 -8.18 -10.06 -8.17
C VAL A 87 -8.65 -11.37 -8.79
N LEU A 88 -9.02 -11.32 -10.07
CA LEU A 88 -9.29 -12.47 -10.93
C LEU A 88 -8.04 -12.89 -11.69
N TYR A 89 -7.39 -11.92 -12.32
CA TYR A 89 -6.15 -12.09 -13.08
C TYR A 89 -5.38 -10.77 -13.14
N ILE A 90 -4.12 -10.87 -13.49
CA ILE A 90 -3.27 -9.73 -13.83
C ILE A 90 -2.62 -9.95 -15.21
N ASP A 91 -2.42 -8.88 -15.94
CA ASP A 91 -1.65 -8.86 -17.18
C ASP A 91 -0.24 -8.34 -16.87
N VAL A 92 0.79 -9.13 -17.18
CA VAL A 92 2.19 -8.88 -16.84
C VAL A 92 3.05 -8.89 -18.08
N LEU A 93 3.95 -7.90 -18.23
CA LEU A 93 5.00 -7.88 -19.25
C LEU A 93 6.22 -8.63 -18.70
N THR A 94 6.54 -9.77 -19.29
CA THR A 94 7.72 -10.57 -18.96
C THR A 94 8.35 -11.14 -20.22
N GLY A 95 9.70 -11.08 -20.33
CA GLY A 95 10.43 -11.54 -21.50
C GLY A 95 9.97 -10.87 -22.82
N GLY A 96 9.56 -9.59 -22.78
CA GLY A 96 9.06 -8.86 -23.94
C GLY A 96 7.65 -9.23 -24.41
N LYS A 97 6.94 -10.10 -23.67
CA LYS A 97 5.58 -10.56 -24.01
C LYS A 97 4.62 -10.26 -22.88
N VAL A 98 3.37 -9.94 -23.25
CA VAL A 98 2.28 -9.80 -22.27
C VAL A 98 1.70 -11.18 -22.00
N LYS A 99 1.66 -11.56 -20.71
CA LYS A 99 1.05 -12.79 -20.24
C LYS A 99 -0.05 -12.49 -19.26
N ARG A 100 -1.17 -13.20 -19.35
CA ARG A 100 -2.24 -13.18 -18.35
C ARG A 100 -1.98 -14.25 -17.32
N LEU A 101 -1.90 -13.84 -16.04
CA LEU A 101 -1.76 -14.72 -14.90
C LEU A 101 -3.08 -14.73 -14.14
N TRP A 102 -3.74 -15.87 -14.08
CA TRP A 102 -4.93 -16.05 -13.28
C TRP A 102 -4.55 -16.16 -11.79
N LYS A 103 -5.41 -15.66 -10.91
CA LYS A 103 -5.16 -15.68 -9.46
C LYS A 103 -4.70 -17.03 -8.93
N SER A 104 -5.28 -18.13 -9.42
CA SER A 104 -4.93 -19.50 -9.01
C SER A 104 -3.47 -19.89 -9.30
N GLY A 105 -2.81 -19.20 -10.21
CA GLY A 105 -1.40 -19.43 -10.56
C GLY A 105 -0.44 -18.39 -9.96
N ILE A 106 -0.93 -17.51 -9.07
CA ILE A 106 -0.12 -16.47 -8.45
C ILE A 106 0.14 -16.83 -7.00
N ASN A 107 1.40 -16.90 -6.60
CA ASN A 107 1.77 -16.99 -5.18
C ASN A 107 1.69 -15.60 -4.54
N TYR A 108 0.91 -15.47 -3.46
CA TYR A 108 0.75 -14.23 -2.73
C TYR A 108 0.52 -14.48 -1.24
N GLY A 109 0.78 -13.46 -0.45
CA GLY A 109 0.58 -13.50 0.99
C GLY A 109 0.51 -12.09 1.57
N TYR A 110 0.67 -12.00 2.87
CA TYR A 110 0.63 -10.72 3.57
C TYR A 110 1.72 -9.77 3.06
N ARG A 111 1.31 -8.67 2.44
CA ARG A 111 2.18 -7.64 1.84
C ARG A 111 3.13 -8.17 0.78
N HIS A 112 2.71 -9.18 0.07
CA HIS A 112 3.53 -9.80 -0.96
C HIS A 112 2.67 -10.41 -2.08
N THR A 113 3.11 -10.20 -3.33
CA THR A 113 2.60 -10.91 -4.52
C THR A 113 3.79 -11.21 -5.42
N GLU A 114 4.02 -12.48 -5.72
CA GLU A 114 5.04 -12.89 -6.68
C GLU A 114 4.59 -12.56 -8.09
N THR A 115 5.40 -11.78 -8.78
CA THR A 115 5.21 -11.46 -10.20
C THR A 115 6.56 -11.41 -10.86
N ASP A 116 6.72 -12.21 -11.91
CA ASP A 116 7.88 -12.15 -12.78
C ASP A 116 7.60 -11.16 -13.92
N GLY A 117 8.03 -9.91 -13.72
CA GLY A 117 7.85 -8.83 -14.70
C GLY A 117 7.06 -7.62 -14.19
N ILE A 118 6.57 -6.83 -15.13
CA ILE A 118 5.87 -5.56 -14.90
C ILE A 118 4.36 -5.77 -15.00
N ILE A 119 3.61 -5.48 -13.92
CA ILE A 119 2.16 -5.49 -13.96
C ILE A 119 1.69 -4.34 -14.86
N LEU A 120 0.90 -4.65 -15.89
CA LEU A 120 0.30 -3.69 -16.82
C LEU A 120 -1.15 -3.35 -16.43
N GLY A 121 -1.86 -4.29 -15.81
CA GLY A 121 -3.24 -4.17 -15.40
C GLY A 121 -3.80 -5.49 -14.90
N GLY A 122 -5.12 -5.54 -14.75
CA GLY A 122 -5.81 -6.77 -14.36
C GLY A 122 -7.29 -6.54 -14.12
N ALA A 123 -7.99 -7.60 -13.75
CA ALA A 123 -9.41 -7.54 -13.43
C ALA A 123 -9.69 -7.98 -12.00
N ILE A 124 -10.67 -7.32 -11.40
CA ILE A 124 -11.22 -7.67 -10.08
C ILE A 124 -12.69 -8.06 -10.21
N ALA A 125 -13.16 -8.94 -9.33
CA ALA A 125 -14.57 -9.30 -9.19
C ALA A 125 -15.16 -8.65 -7.93
N LEU A 126 -16.34 -8.07 -8.08
CA LEU A 126 -17.04 -7.33 -7.04
C LEU A 126 -18.46 -7.86 -6.89
N GLU A 127 -19.11 -7.53 -5.77
CA GLU A 127 -20.45 -7.96 -5.47
C GLU A 127 -21.47 -6.86 -5.75
N PRO A 128 -22.67 -7.17 -6.25
CA PRO A 128 -23.74 -6.21 -6.41
C PRO A 128 -24.10 -5.53 -5.09
N SER A 129 -24.35 -4.24 -5.15
CA SER A 129 -24.75 -3.41 -4.01
C SER A 129 -25.50 -2.17 -4.52
N SER A 130 -25.85 -1.25 -3.62
CA SER A 130 -26.33 0.07 -4.04
C SER A 130 -25.18 1.10 -3.98
N PRO A 131 -25.19 2.12 -4.86
CA PRO A 131 -24.21 3.22 -4.80
C PRO A 131 -24.16 3.88 -3.41
N ASP A 132 -25.31 4.04 -2.75
CA ASP A 132 -25.37 4.67 -1.43
C ASP A 132 -24.72 3.80 -0.35
N ALA A 133 -24.95 2.49 -0.35
CA ALA A 133 -24.31 1.57 0.60
C ALA A 133 -22.78 1.55 0.41
N VAL A 134 -22.28 1.53 -0.83
CA VAL A 134 -20.85 1.60 -1.14
C VAL A 134 -20.27 2.93 -0.65
N ARG A 135 -20.95 4.03 -0.90
CA ARG A 135 -20.54 5.38 -0.45
C ARG A 135 -20.49 5.48 1.06
N GLN A 136 -21.52 4.97 1.75
CA GLN A 136 -21.56 4.97 3.21
C GLN A 136 -20.39 4.20 3.79
N LYS A 137 -20.16 2.98 3.35
CA LYS A 137 -19.04 2.14 3.82
C LYS A 137 -17.68 2.77 3.54
N THR A 138 -17.50 3.39 2.38
CA THR A 138 -16.30 4.15 2.04
C THR A 138 -16.06 5.29 3.03
N ARG A 139 -17.10 6.06 3.38
CA ARG A 139 -17.03 7.15 4.37
C ARG A 139 -16.63 6.63 5.76
N GLU A 140 -17.24 5.54 6.21
CA GLU A 140 -16.91 4.90 7.50
C GLU A 140 -15.43 4.51 7.58
N TYR A 141 -14.87 3.93 6.52
CA TYR A 141 -13.45 3.57 6.48
C TYR A 141 -12.54 4.79 6.42
N LEU A 142 -12.92 5.84 5.70
CA LEU A 142 -12.17 7.10 5.69
C LEU A 142 -12.15 7.74 7.08
N GLU A 143 -13.28 7.74 7.77
CA GLU A 143 -13.37 8.32 9.11
C GLU A 143 -12.52 7.53 10.12
N LYS A 144 -12.57 6.19 10.10
CA LYS A 144 -11.69 5.35 10.93
C LYS A 144 -10.21 5.65 10.68
N ARG A 145 -9.80 5.88 9.41
CA ARG A 145 -8.43 6.28 9.10
C ARG A 145 -8.09 7.65 9.64
N ARG A 146 -8.97 8.64 9.49
CA ARG A 146 -8.76 9.98 10.05
C ARG A 146 -8.56 9.93 11.56
N GLN A 147 -9.32 9.09 12.25
CA GLN A 147 -9.19 8.94 13.71
C GLN A 147 -7.90 8.27 14.14
N THR A 148 -7.41 7.29 13.37
CA THR A 148 -6.31 6.42 13.80
C THR A 148 -4.96 6.70 13.13
N GLN A 149 -4.93 7.33 11.97
CA GLN A 149 -3.70 7.57 11.21
C GLN A 149 -3.33 9.05 11.18
N PRO A 150 -2.03 9.38 11.14
CA PRO A 150 -1.59 10.76 11.07
C PRO A 150 -1.91 11.38 9.70
N ALA A 151 -2.08 12.69 9.68
CA ALA A 151 -1.94 13.49 8.46
C ALA A 151 -0.46 13.77 8.20
N GLY A 152 -0.11 14.08 6.94
CA GLY A 152 1.26 14.46 6.58
C GLY A 152 1.91 13.51 5.59
N LYS A 153 3.16 13.83 5.20
CA LYS A 153 3.92 13.08 4.20
C LYS A 153 4.53 11.83 4.84
N SER A 154 4.07 10.64 4.43
CA SER A 154 4.59 9.35 4.88
C SER A 154 4.49 8.30 3.79
N ALA A 155 5.24 7.22 3.94
CA ALA A 155 5.15 6.02 3.09
C ALA A 155 4.19 4.95 3.68
N GLY A 156 3.28 5.34 4.58
CA GLY A 156 2.42 4.42 5.30
C GLY A 156 3.10 3.78 6.51
N SER A 157 2.69 2.57 6.88
CA SER A 157 3.32 1.81 7.95
C SER A 157 4.73 1.37 7.55
N VAL A 158 5.72 1.68 8.38
CA VAL A 158 7.13 1.38 8.07
C VAL A 158 7.46 -0.09 8.20
N PHE A 159 6.79 -0.80 9.12
CA PHE A 159 7.06 -2.21 9.41
C PHE A 159 5.81 -3.07 9.25
N LYS A 160 6.01 -4.31 8.86
CA LYS A 160 4.99 -5.35 8.78
C LYS A 160 4.48 -5.73 10.18
N LYS A 161 3.29 -6.37 10.22
CA LYS A 161 2.80 -7.01 11.46
C LYS A 161 3.69 -8.17 11.85
N VAL A 162 3.81 -8.42 13.16
CA VAL A 162 4.51 -9.59 13.72
C VAL A 162 3.53 -10.41 14.53
N GLY A 163 3.36 -11.68 14.18
CA GLY A 163 2.41 -12.56 14.87
C GLY A 163 0.97 -12.02 14.91
N GLY A 164 0.52 -11.35 13.83
CA GLY A 164 -0.80 -10.73 13.75
C GLY A 164 -0.92 -9.36 14.46
N VAL A 165 0.07 -8.96 15.26
CA VAL A 165 0.10 -7.68 15.98
C VAL A 165 0.75 -6.61 15.10
N GLY A 166 0.12 -5.45 14.95
CA GLY A 166 0.70 -4.31 14.23
C GLY A 166 1.99 -3.81 14.88
N ALA A 167 3.05 -3.61 14.07
CA ALA A 167 4.34 -3.13 14.56
C ALA A 167 4.23 -1.81 15.34
N GLY A 168 3.25 -0.94 15.00
CA GLY A 168 2.97 0.30 15.71
C GLY A 168 2.74 0.12 17.21
N LYS A 169 2.19 -1.03 17.66
CA LYS A 169 2.00 -1.33 19.07
C LYS A 169 3.35 -1.53 19.78
N TYR A 170 4.28 -2.27 19.19
CA TYR A 170 5.62 -2.48 19.74
C TYR A 170 6.41 -1.16 19.80
N LEU A 171 6.31 -0.35 18.73
CA LEU A 171 6.97 0.96 18.67
C LEU A 171 6.42 1.93 19.73
N ASP A 172 5.12 1.94 19.96
CA ASP A 172 4.46 2.74 21.01
C ASP A 172 4.91 2.28 22.40
N LEU A 173 4.84 0.99 22.69
CA LEU A 173 5.31 0.41 23.95
C LEU A 173 6.83 0.59 24.17
N ALA A 174 7.61 0.74 23.10
CA ALA A 174 9.03 1.07 23.18
C ALA A 174 9.28 2.56 23.48
N GLY A 175 8.22 3.39 23.52
CA GLY A 175 8.34 4.83 23.79
C GLY A 175 8.91 5.63 22.62
N LEU A 176 8.64 5.19 21.38
CA LEU A 176 9.27 5.79 20.18
C LEU A 176 8.46 6.90 19.52
N LYS A 177 7.23 7.19 19.98
CA LYS A 177 6.47 8.35 19.49
C LYS A 177 7.28 9.63 19.67
N GLY A 178 7.27 10.51 18.66
CA GLY A 178 8.03 11.75 18.65
C GLY A 178 9.55 11.59 18.44
N LYS A 179 10.09 10.36 18.41
CA LYS A 179 11.51 10.16 18.14
C LYS A 179 11.86 10.65 16.76
N ARG A 180 12.96 11.42 16.66
CA ARG A 180 13.35 12.14 15.47
C ARG A 180 14.80 11.85 15.06
N PHE A 181 15.05 11.78 13.75
CA PHE A 181 16.36 11.88 13.13
C PHE A 181 16.25 12.87 11.95
N GLY A 182 16.96 13.98 12.03
CA GLY A 182 16.79 15.06 11.05
C GLY A 182 15.32 15.46 10.87
N GLY A 183 14.84 15.44 9.64
CA GLY A 183 13.45 15.74 9.30
C GLY A 183 12.48 14.56 9.43
N ALA A 184 12.97 13.34 9.70
CA ALA A 184 12.11 12.15 9.88
C ALA A 184 11.68 12.02 11.35
N VAL A 185 10.37 11.76 11.59
CA VAL A 185 9.80 11.65 12.94
C VAL A 185 8.80 10.50 13.03
N VAL A 186 8.82 9.75 14.14
CA VAL A 186 7.77 8.79 14.49
C VAL A 186 6.51 9.56 14.89
N SER A 187 5.39 9.29 14.23
CA SER A 187 4.13 9.98 14.50
C SER A 187 3.65 9.78 15.95
N GLU A 188 3.27 10.87 16.59
CA GLU A 188 2.62 10.87 17.92
C GLU A 188 1.26 10.15 17.89
N LYS A 189 0.53 10.26 16.78
CA LYS A 189 -0.79 9.67 16.62
C LYS A 189 -0.75 8.16 16.42
N HIS A 190 0.21 7.66 15.63
CA HIS A 190 0.35 6.24 15.32
C HIS A 190 1.81 5.89 15.08
N ALA A 191 2.45 5.23 16.05
CA ALA A 191 3.89 4.96 16.04
C ALA A 191 4.38 4.11 14.83
N GLY A 192 3.48 3.39 14.14
CA GLY A 192 3.82 2.67 12.90
C GLY A 192 4.08 3.57 11.70
N PHE A 193 3.75 4.87 11.76
CA PHE A 193 3.94 5.85 10.69
C PHE A 193 5.12 6.75 11.01
N PHE A 194 6.04 6.86 10.05
CA PHE A 194 7.11 7.84 10.12
C PHE A 194 6.79 8.96 9.13
N LEU A 195 6.91 10.19 9.58
CA LEU A 195 6.53 11.38 8.83
C LEU A 195 7.78 12.14 8.36
N ASN A 196 7.69 12.73 7.19
CA ASN A 196 8.58 13.81 6.78
C ASN A 196 8.00 15.13 7.31
N ASP A 197 8.57 15.62 8.40
CA ASP A 197 8.17 16.84 9.09
C ASP A 197 8.98 18.07 8.62
N GLY A 198 9.46 17.99 7.38
CA GLY A 198 10.24 19.04 6.72
C GLY A 198 11.68 18.64 6.46
N GLY A 199 12.05 18.52 5.19
CA GLY A 199 13.43 18.30 4.75
C GLY A 199 14.05 16.97 5.17
N ALA A 200 13.26 15.93 5.48
CA ALA A 200 13.81 14.61 5.79
C ALA A 200 14.53 14.02 4.58
N THR A 201 15.75 13.59 4.79
CA THR A 201 16.56 12.87 3.82
C THR A 201 16.24 11.37 3.84
N PHE A 202 16.65 10.65 2.81
CA PHE A 202 16.60 9.19 2.78
C PHE A 202 17.31 8.57 4.00
N GLU A 203 18.49 9.10 4.34
CA GLU A 203 19.30 8.63 5.46
C GLU A 203 18.62 8.86 6.82
N ASP A 204 17.89 9.96 6.99
CA ASP A 204 17.12 10.22 8.22
C ASP A 204 16.06 9.12 8.44
N PHE A 205 15.31 8.77 7.38
CA PHE A 205 14.33 7.68 7.45
C PHE A 205 14.99 6.32 7.71
N ARG A 206 16.11 6.04 7.06
CA ARG A 206 16.85 4.78 7.23
C ARG A 206 17.31 4.62 8.68
N ARG A 207 18.01 5.64 9.20
CA ARG A 207 18.50 5.66 10.57
C ARG A 207 17.38 5.57 11.61
N LEU A 208 16.27 6.28 11.38
CA LEU A 208 15.12 6.22 12.29
C LEU A 208 14.49 4.82 12.28
N ALA A 209 14.36 4.18 11.12
CA ALA A 209 13.81 2.83 11.01
C ALA A 209 14.71 1.79 11.66
N ASP A 210 16.03 1.85 11.42
CA ASP A 210 17.00 0.92 12.01
C ASP A 210 17.03 1.09 13.53
N TYR A 211 17.11 2.33 14.04
CA TYR A 211 17.04 2.61 15.47
C TYR A 211 15.76 2.07 16.12
N ALA A 212 14.61 2.27 15.45
CA ALA A 212 13.32 1.81 15.96
C ALA A 212 13.24 0.29 16.03
N ALA A 213 13.74 -0.41 15.00
CA ALA A 213 13.81 -1.87 14.98
C ALA A 213 14.71 -2.42 16.10
N ASP A 214 15.88 -1.82 16.30
CA ASP A 214 16.84 -2.21 17.35
C ASP A 214 16.23 -2.01 18.75
N LYS A 215 15.53 -0.90 19.01
CA LYS A 215 14.88 -0.65 20.29
C LYS A 215 13.76 -1.65 20.59
N VAL A 216 12.98 -2.03 19.58
CA VAL A 216 11.95 -3.07 19.73
C VAL A 216 12.59 -4.43 20.00
N TRP A 217 13.65 -4.77 19.28
CA TRP A 217 14.41 -5.99 19.51
C TRP A 217 14.99 -6.06 20.94
N GLN A 218 15.68 -5.00 21.37
CA GLN A 218 16.28 -4.92 22.72
C GLN A 218 15.23 -5.08 23.83
N LYS A 219 14.03 -4.50 23.66
CA LYS A 219 13.01 -4.48 24.70
C LYS A 219 12.12 -5.72 24.71
N PHE A 220 11.83 -6.30 23.55
CA PHE A 220 10.80 -7.35 23.41
C PHE A 220 11.32 -8.63 22.74
N GLY A 221 12.53 -8.68 22.22
CA GLY A 221 13.04 -9.79 21.41
C GLY A 221 12.28 -9.97 20.07
N VAL A 222 11.56 -8.94 19.60
CA VAL A 222 10.74 -8.97 18.40
C VAL A 222 11.49 -8.36 17.24
N LYS A 223 11.74 -9.15 16.18
CA LYS A 223 12.37 -8.69 14.94
C LYS A 223 11.32 -8.03 14.04
N LEU A 224 11.49 -6.74 13.77
CA LEU A 224 10.65 -6.01 12.83
C LEU A 224 11.18 -6.15 11.40
N GLU A 225 10.28 -6.43 10.45
CA GLU A 225 10.54 -6.44 9.02
C GLU A 225 9.97 -5.18 8.38
N LYS A 226 10.75 -4.49 7.56
CA LYS A 226 10.33 -3.28 6.85
C LYS A 226 9.23 -3.62 5.82
N GLU A 227 8.15 -2.84 5.81
CA GLU A 227 7.09 -2.91 4.79
C GLU A 227 7.37 -1.91 3.66
N VAL A 228 7.95 -0.75 3.99
CA VAL A 228 8.38 0.24 3.02
C VAL A 228 9.54 -0.26 2.17
N VAL A 229 9.57 0.15 0.91
CA VAL A 229 10.63 -0.20 -0.05
C VAL A 229 11.58 0.96 -0.19
N TYR A 230 12.87 0.70 -0.02
CA TYR A 230 13.93 1.67 -0.30
C TYR A 230 14.26 1.63 -1.78
N PHE A 231 14.26 2.80 -2.40
CA PHE A 231 14.60 2.98 -3.80
C PHE A 231 15.93 3.73 -3.89
N GLU A 232 16.99 2.98 -4.21
CA GLU A 232 18.39 3.46 -4.25
C GLU A 232 18.96 3.53 -5.67
#